data_e1d8214d7b21cd1bb5b57d5fc98773cd
#
_entry.id   e1d8214d7b21cd1bb5b57d5fc98773cd
#
_cell.length_a   1.000
_cell.length_b   1.000
_cell.length_c   1.000
_cell.angle_alpha   90.00
_cell.angle_beta   90.00
_cell.angle_gamma   90.00
#
_symmetry.space_group_name_H-M   'P 1'
#
loop_
_entity.id
_entity.type
_entity.pdbx_description
1 polymer ?
#
loop_
_entity_poly.entity_id
_entity_poly.type
_entity_poly.pdbx_seq_one_letter_code
_entity_poly.pdbx_strand_id
1 'polypeptide(L)'
;MSQIVRMAEKANINEHLISMNIHKIMYELNEVTHETTDIQERVIKHAISYIENHFTKEINLKELAQYVHLTPFHFSRVFKKYTGFSPYEYIINFRINYAKKLLQNTNTSIKEISIESGFNSDTHFMTTFKKYTNLTPKQFREIQF
;
A
#
# COMPACT_ATOMS: atom_id res chain seq x y z
N MET A 1 38.60 23.15 -48.76
CA MET A 1 37.53 22.49 -47.97
C MET A 1 36.26 23.30 -48.10
N SER A 2 35.22 22.72 -48.70
CA SER A 2 34.06 23.52 -49.12
C SER A 2 33.22 23.93 -47.90
N GLN A 3 32.51 25.02 -48.00
CA GLN A 3 31.63 25.58 -46.97
C GLN A 3 30.55 24.57 -46.55
N ILE A 4 30.14 23.69 -47.46
CA ILE A 4 29.18 22.61 -47.26
C ILE A 4 29.69 21.55 -46.25
N VAL A 5 30.98 21.18 -46.34
CA VAL A 5 31.60 20.20 -45.42
C VAL A 5 31.63 20.74 -44.00
N ARG A 6 31.96 22.03 -43.82
CA ARG A 6 31.93 22.67 -42.47
C ARG A 6 30.53 22.78 -41.89
N MET A 7 29.51 22.96 -42.72
CA MET A 7 28.12 23.00 -42.26
C MET A 7 27.63 21.59 -41.83
N ALA A 8 28.01 20.55 -42.58
CA ALA A 8 27.69 19.18 -42.25
C ALA A 8 28.38 18.72 -40.95
N GLU A 9 29.64 19.08 -40.77
CA GLU A 9 30.36 18.79 -39.49
C GLU A 9 29.75 19.50 -38.30
N LYS A 10 29.33 20.78 -38.43
CA LYS A 10 28.61 21.51 -37.38
C LYS A 10 27.26 20.91 -37.04
N ALA A 11 26.51 20.46 -38.06
CA ALA A 11 25.22 19.80 -37.86
C ALA A 11 25.41 18.49 -37.11
N ASN A 12 26.39 17.67 -37.48
CA ASN A 12 26.70 16.40 -36.83
C ASN A 12 27.15 16.57 -35.37
N ILE A 13 27.96 17.58 -35.06
CA ILE A 13 28.36 17.94 -33.70
C ILE A 13 27.15 18.38 -32.89
N ASN A 14 26.22 19.15 -33.44
CA ASN A 14 25.01 19.58 -32.77
C ASN A 14 24.07 18.38 -32.43
N GLU A 15 23.88 17.45 -33.37
CA GLU A 15 23.09 16.25 -33.15
C GLU A 15 23.67 15.38 -32.02
N HIS A 16 24.99 15.25 -32.01
CA HIS A 16 25.67 14.47 -30.95
C HIS A 16 25.53 15.12 -29.56
N LEU A 17 25.67 16.45 -29.48
CA LEU A 17 25.46 17.21 -28.25
C LEU A 17 24.02 17.16 -27.77
N ILE A 18 23.04 17.21 -28.67
CA ILE A 18 21.62 17.07 -28.35
C ILE A 18 21.35 15.68 -27.82
N SER A 19 21.88 14.64 -28.48
CA SER A 19 21.73 13.26 -28.04
C SER A 19 22.33 13.03 -26.63
N MET A 20 23.52 13.55 -26.36
CA MET A 20 24.14 13.45 -25.03
C MET A 20 23.33 14.15 -23.94
N ASN A 21 22.80 15.35 -24.25
CA ASN A 21 21.97 16.07 -23.29
C ASN A 21 20.65 15.36 -23.00
N ILE A 22 20.02 14.77 -24.02
CA ILE A 22 18.81 13.95 -23.85
C ILE A 22 19.10 12.74 -22.95
N HIS A 23 20.18 12.01 -23.19
CA HIS A 23 20.57 10.86 -22.36
C HIS A 23 20.83 11.28 -20.91
N LYS A 24 21.49 12.41 -20.68
CA LYS A 24 21.73 12.93 -19.34
C LYS A 24 20.45 13.30 -18.62
N ILE A 25 19.51 13.99 -19.30
CA ILE A 25 18.20 14.33 -18.73
C ILE A 25 17.39 13.06 -18.42
N MET A 26 17.41 12.07 -19.32
CA MET A 26 16.73 10.80 -19.09
C MET A 26 17.31 10.03 -17.89
N TYR A 27 18.63 10.05 -17.73
CA TYR A 27 19.31 9.45 -16.58
C TYR A 27 18.91 10.15 -15.26
N GLU A 28 18.97 11.49 -15.23
CA GLU A 28 18.57 12.27 -14.06
C GLU A 28 17.09 12.09 -13.70
N LEU A 29 16.20 12.02 -14.71
CA LEU A 29 14.79 11.72 -14.50
C LEU A 29 14.58 10.30 -13.93
N ASN A 30 15.35 9.32 -14.40
CA ASN A 30 15.27 7.95 -13.90
C ASN A 30 15.75 7.84 -12.45
N GLU A 31 16.83 8.50 -12.09
CA GLU A 31 17.34 8.61 -10.71
C GLU A 31 16.26 9.22 -9.77
N VAL A 32 15.68 10.36 -10.16
CA VAL A 32 14.62 11.03 -9.39
C VAL A 32 13.37 10.12 -9.23
N THR A 33 13.01 9.35 -10.25
CA THR A 33 11.87 8.43 -10.16
C THR A 33 12.16 7.24 -9.26
N HIS A 34 13.38 6.74 -9.23
CA HIS A 34 13.79 5.67 -8.30
C HIS A 34 13.80 6.15 -6.84
N GLU A 35 14.37 7.32 -6.56
CA GLU A 35 14.37 7.88 -5.21
C GLU A 35 12.95 8.14 -4.68
N THR A 36 12.06 8.69 -5.52
CA THR A 36 10.66 8.89 -5.12
C THR A 36 9.92 7.59 -4.87
N THR A 37 10.23 6.53 -5.63
CA THR A 37 9.66 5.20 -5.43
C THR A 37 10.10 4.61 -4.09
N ASP A 38 11.38 4.70 -3.76
CA ASP A 38 11.94 4.22 -2.50
C ASP A 38 11.36 4.96 -1.28
N ILE A 39 11.17 6.28 -1.40
CA ILE A 39 10.54 7.09 -0.34
C ILE A 39 9.09 6.67 -0.14
N GLN A 40 8.32 6.49 -1.22
CA GLN A 40 6.94 6.04 -1.15
C GLN A 40 6.83 4.65 -0.52
N GLU A 41 7.71 3.73 -0.87
CA GLU A 41 7.74 2.39 -0.28
C GLU A 41 7.99 2.43 1.23
N ARG A 42 8.97 3.22 1.68
CA ARG A 42 9.24 3.41 3.12
C ARG A 42 8.05 4.00 3.86
N VAL A 43 7.41 5.01 3.29
CA VAL A 43 6.20 5.63 3.84
C VAL A 43 5.08 4.61 4.02
N ILE A 44 4.85 3.75 3.02
CA ILE A 44 3.82 2.72 3.11
C ILE A 44 4.19 1.62 4.12
N LYS A 45 5.44 1.20 4.21
CA LYS A 45 5.91 0.28 5.26
C LYS A 45 5.66 0.82 6.67
N HIS A 46 5.89 2.12 6.89
CA HIS A 46 5.57 2.76 8.18
C HIS A 46 4.05 2.77 8.46
N ALA A 47 3.22 3.05 7.46
CA ALA A 47 1.77 2.99 7.62
C ALA A 47 1.27 1.57 7.92
N ILE A 48 1.83 0.56 7.26
CA ILE A 48 1.52 -0.86 7.51
C ILE A 48 1.89 -1.22 8.96
N SER A 49 3.10 -0.88 9.39
CA SER A 49 3.54 -1.13 10.77
C SER A 49 2.63 -0.44 11.81
N TYR A 50 2.18 0.78 11.51
CA TYR A 50 1.20 1.47 12.37
C TYR A 50 -0.12 0.69 12.45
N ILE A 51 -0.66 0.25 11.31
CA ILE A 51 -1.90 -0.55 11.25
C ILE A 51 -1.75 -1.83 12.06
N GLU A 52 -0.67 -2.57 11.86
CA GLU A 52 -0.41 -3.85 12.55
C GLU A 52 -0.30 -3.71 14.07
N ASN A 53 0.20 -2.59 14.54
CA ASN A 53 0.31 -2.31 15.98
C ASN A 53 -0.96 -1.70 16.60
N HIS A 54 -1.89 -1.19 15.78
CA HIS A 54 -3.06 -0.46 16.27
C HIS A 54 -4.40 -0.98 15.73
N PHE A 55 -4.43 -2.09 15.00
CA PHE A 55 -5.64 -2.59 14.29
C PHE A 55 -6.82 -2.88 15.20
N THR A 56 -6.60 -3.15 16.50
CA THR A 56 -7.66 -3.35 17.47
C THR A 56 -8.39 -2.07 17.87
N LYS A 57 -7.79 -0.91 17.56
CA LYS A 57 -8.38 0.42 17.82
C LYS A 57 -9.02 0.98 16.56
N GLU A 58 -9.79 2.03 16.72
CA GLU A 58 -10.26 2.81 15.58
C GLU A 58 -9.07 3.50 14.89
N ILE A 59 -8.89 3.23 13.61
CA ILE A 59 -7.87 3.85 12.79
C ILE A 59 -8.54 4.82 11.82
N ASN A 60 -8.30 6.11 12.01
CA ASN A 60 -8.78 7.15 11.12
C ASN A 60 -7.80 7.33 9.94
N LEU A 61 -8.33 7.25 8.71
CA LEU A 61 -7.54 7.43 7.49
C LEU A 61 -6.79 8.77 7.46
N LYS A 62 -7.42 9.83 7.96
CA LYS A 62 -6.80 11.17 8.01
C LYS A 62 -5.59 11.20 8.95
N GLU A 63 -5.72 10.59 10.11
CA GLU A 63 -4.62 10.48 11.09
C GLU A 63 -3.48 9.63 10.55
N LEU A 64 -3.81 8.50 9.92
CA LEU A 64 -2.82 7.63 9.30
C LEU A 64 -2.06 8.33 8.16
N ALA A 65 -2.75 9.09 7.32
CA ALA A 65 -2.12 9.87 6.27
C ALA A 65 -1.22 10.99 6.85
N GLN A 66 -1.68 11.67 7.90
CA GLN A 66 -0.88 12.67 8.61
C GLN A 66 0.37 12.06 9.26
N TYR A 67 0.25 10.88 9.85
CA TYR A 67 1.38 10.14 10.44
C TYR A 67 2.53 9.92 9.44
N VAL A 68 2.19 9.72 8.18
CA VAL A 68 3.18 9.54 7.10
C VAL A 68 3.38 10.79 6.24
N HIS A 69 2.93 11.96 6.71
CA HIS A 69 3.08 13.27 6.05
C HIS A 69 2.49 13.36 4.63
N LEU A 70 1.38 12.65 4.38
CA LEU A 70 0.66 12.69 3.12
C LEU A 70 -0.76 13.24 3.28
N THR A 71 -1.34 13.74 2.19
CA THR A 71 -2.79 13.99 2.16
C THR A 71 -3.55 12.67 2.09
N PRO A 72 -4.77 12.55 2.65
CA PRO A 72 -5.56 11.31 2.62
C PRO A 72 -5.76 10.74 1.21
N PHE A 73 -5.97 11.61 0.22
CA PHE A 73 -6.13 11.21 -1.18
C PHE A 73 -4.83 10.60 -1.76
N HIS A 74 -3.71 11.28 -1.57
CA HIS A 74 -2.42 10.80 -2.05
C HIS A 74 -2.01 9.51 -1.35
N PHE A 75 -2.19 9.45 -0.02
CA PHE A 75 -1.95 8.25 0.78
C PHE A 75 -2.75 7.06 0.26
N SER A 76 -4.07 7.19 0.09
CA SER A 76 -4.93 6.10 -0.38
C SER A 76 -4.49 5.56 -1.73
N ARG A 77 -4.11 6.45 -2.65
CA ARG A 77 -3.64 6.06 -3.99
C ARG A 77 -2.32 5.30 -3.94
N VAL A 78 -1.33 5.82 -3.19
CA VAL A 78 -0.01 5.20 -3.06
C VAL A 78 -0.12 3.88 -2.31
N PHE A 79 -0.90 3.84 -1.22
CA PHE A 79 -1.12 2.64 -0.44
C PHE A 79 -1.73 1.51 -1.27
N LYS A 80 -2.77 1.83 -2.07
CA LYS A 80 -3.40 0.85 -2.97
C LYS A 80 -2.44 0.38 -4.06
N LYS A 81 -1.61 1.27 -4.60
CA LYS A 81 -0.59 0.91 -5.59
C LYS A 81 0.40 -0.12 -5.05
N TYR A 82 0.81 0.01 -3.78
CA TYR A 82 1.81 -0.86 -3.16
C TYR A 82 1.23 -2.15 -2.59
N THR A 83 0.05 -2.09 -1.97
CA THR A 83 -0.54 -3.24 -1.26
C THR A 83 -1.58 -4.00 -2.07
N GLY A 84 -2.09 -3.41 -3.15
CA GLY A 84 -3.23 -3.91 -3.91
C GLY A 84 -4.59 -3.59 -3.27
N PHE A 85 -4.62 -3.08 -2.03
CA PHE A 85 -5.82 -2.79 -1.26
C PHE A 85 -5.90 -1.31 -0.87
N SER A 86 -7.11 -0.79 -0.74
CA SER A 86 -7.28 0.49 -0.03
C SER A 86 -6.86 0.34 1.44
N PRO A 87 -6.49 1.44 2.14
CA PRO A 87 -6.14 1.36 3.57
C PRO A 87 -7.23 0.71 4.43
N TYR A 88 -8.49 1.02 4.16
CA TYR A 88 -9.63 0.42 4.87
C TYR A 88 -9.74 -1.09 4.63
N GLU A 89 -9.67 -1.53 3.36
CA GLU A 89 -9.69 -2.96 3.01
C GLU A 89 -8.52 -3.71 3.64
N TYR A 90 -7.34 -3.09 3.71
CA TYR A 90 -6.17 -3.67 4.34
C TYR A 90 -6.38 -3.89 5.84
N ILE A 91 -6.91 -2.88 6.57
CA ILE A 91 -7.25 -2.99 7.99
C ILE A 91 -8.27 -4.11 8.22
N ILE A 92 -9.32 -4.16 7.41
CA ILE A 92 -10.35 -5.20 7.53
C ILE A 92 -9.76 -6.59 7.27
N ASN A 93 -8.97 -6.76 6.21
CA ASN A 93 -8.28 -8.03 5.94
C ASN A 93 -7.40 -8.48 7.11
N PHE A 94 -6.66 -7.55 7.71
CA PHE A 94 -5.81 -7.81 8.85
C PHE A 94 -6.62 -8.29 10.06
N ARG A 95 -7.71 -7.59 10.39
CA ARG A 95 -8.66 -7.96 11.46
C ARG A 95 -9.27 -9.33 11.25
N ILE A 96 -9.72 -9.64 10.03
CA ILE A 96 -10.31 -10.94 9.69
C ILE A 96 -9.26 -12.05 9.83
N ASN A 97 -8.04 -11.85 9.37
CA ASN A 97 -6.98 -12.84 9.51
C ASN A 97 -6.57 -13.06 10.98
N TYR A 98 -6.61 -12.03 11.80
CA TYR A 98 -6.41 -12.16 13.24
C TYR A 98 -7.56 -12.95 13.89
N ALA A 99 -8.81 -12.64 13.55
CA ALA A 99 -9.98 -13.38 14.03
C ALA A 99 -9.94 -14.87 13.65
N LYS A 100 -9.50 -15.20 12.42
CA LYS A 100 -9.31 -16.60 11.99
C LYS A 100 -8.35 -17.34 12.92
N LYS A 101 -7.22 -16.72 13.27
CA LYS A 101 -6.24 -17.31 14.19
C LYS A 101 -6.83 -17.57 15.57
N LEU A 102 -7.61 -16.63 16.10
CA LEU A 102 -8.28 -16.82 17.39
C LEU A 102 -9.34 -17.93 17.34
N LEU A 103 -10.13 -17.98 16.26
CA LEU A 103 -11.15 -19.04 16.07
C LEU A 103 -10.55 -20.44 16.02
N GLN A 104 -9.35 -20.58 15.42
CA GLN A 104 -8.68 -21.86 15.26
C GLN A 104 -7.90 -22.30 16.51
N ASN A 105 -7.32 -21.35 17.23
CA ASN A 105 -6.34 -21.67 18.28
C ASN A 105 -6.87 -21.46 19.71
N THR A 106 -8.09 -20.93 19.86
CA THR A 106 -8.67 -20.63 21.17
C THR A 106 -10.12 -21.07 21.28
N ASN A 107 -10.61 -21.22 22.51
CA ASN A 107 -12.02 -21.41 22.82
C ASN A 107 -12.74 -20.10 23.19
N THR A 108 -12.09 -18.96 22.92
CA THR A 108 -12.66 -17.62 23.17
C THR A 108 -14.00 -17.45 22.47
N SER A 109 -14.98 -16.83 23.11
CA SER A 109 -16.29 -16.63 22.51
C SER A 109 -16.23 -15.78 21.24
N ILE A 110 -17.17 -15.99 20.32
CA ILE A 110 -17.22 -15.23 19.05
C ILE A 110 -17.35 -13.72 19.32
N LYS A 111 -18.08 -13.37 20.39
CA LYS A 111 -18.23 -11.97 20.81
C LYS A 111 -16.89 -11.35 21.28
N GLU A 112 -16.14 -12.06 22.10
CA GLU A 112 -14.83 -11.62 22.55
C GLU A 112 -13.86 -11.51 21.37
N ILE A 113 -13.87 -12.49 20.45
CA ILE A 113 -13.05 -12.43 19.21
C ILE A 113 -13.41 -11.23 18.36
N SER A 114 -14.69 -10.86 18.24
CA SER A 114 -15.13 -9.65 17.56
C SER A 114 -14.43 -8.41 18.12
N ILE A 115 -14.45 -8.27 19.46
CA ILE A 115 -13.82 -7.13 20.16
C ILE A 115 -12.30 -7.15 20.03
N GLU A 116 -11.67 -8.29 20.31
CA GLU A 116 -10.21 -8.45 20.23
C GLU A 116 -9.66 -8.21 18.81
N SER A 117 -10.47 -8.49 17.79
CA SER A 117 -10.14 -8.25 16.40
C SER A 117 -10.41 -6.80 15.95
N GLY A 118 -10.87 -5.94 16.86
CA GLY A 118 -11.04 -4.50 16.60
C GLY A 118 -12.35 -4.12 15.91
N PHE A 119 -13.37 -4.97 15.97
CA PHE A 119 -14.69 -4.62 15.46
C PHE A 119 -15.54 -3.97 16.56
N ASN A 120 -16.18 -2.85 16.23
CA ASN A 120 -17.02 -2.09 17.16
C ASN A 120 -18.43 -2.67 17.30
N SER A 121 -18.81 -3.67 16.48
CA SER A 121 -20.13 -4.28 16.46
C SER A 121 -20.06 -5.73 16.03
N ASP A 122 -20.70 -6.60 16.78
CA ASP A 122 -20.81 -8.04 16.46
C ASP A 122 -21.49 -8.26 15.10
N THR A 123 -22.50 -7.47 14.78
CA THR A 123 -23.19 -7.54 13.48
C THR A 123 -22.24 -7.20 12.33
N HIS A 124 -21.44 -6.15 12.49
CA HIS A 124 -20.43 -5.78 11.50
C HIS A 124 -19.35 -6.86 11.36
N PHE A 125 -18.89 -7.44 12.48
CA PHE A 125 -17.96 -8.56 12.46
C PHE A 125 -18.53 -9.76 11.69
N MET A 126 -19.72 -10.23 12.05
CA MET A 126 -20.35 -11.41 11.46
C MET A 126 -20.54 -11.27 9.95
N THR A 127 -21.08 -10.13 9.51
CA THR A 127 -21.31 -9.86 8.08
C THR A 127 -19.99 -9.73 7.30
N THR A 128 -19.01 -9.04 7.88
CA THR A 128 -17.71 -8.86 7.26
C THR A 128 -16.93 -10.17 7.19
N PHE A 129 -16.91 -10.94 8.27
CA PHE A 129 -16.25 -12.24 8.31
C PHE A 129 -16.81 -13.18 7.24
N LYS A 130 -18.16 -13.28 7.16
CA LYS A 130 -18.83 -14.09 6.13
C LYS A 130 -18.51 -13.59 4.70
N LYS A 131 -18.46 -12.28 4.49
CA LYS A 131 -18.09 -11.70 3.18
C LYS A 131 -16.68 -12.10 2.74
N TYR A 132 -15.72 -12.14 3.67
CA TYR A 132 -14.32 -12.42 3.36
C TYR A 132 -13.95 -13.90 3.35
N THR A 133 -14.73 -14.74 4.04
CA THR A 133 -14.43 -16.18 4.22
C THR A 133 -15.46 -17.11 3.58
N ASN A 134 -16.61 -16.57 3.17
CA ASN A 134 -17.82 -17.30 2.77
C ASN A 134 -18.43 -18.18 3.86
N LEU A 135 -17.95 -18.08 5.11
CA LEU A 135 -18.38 -18.85 6.26
C LEU A 135 -18.72 -17.92 7.43
N THR A 136 -19.65 -18.31 8.28
CA THR A 136 -19.81 -17.64 9.56
C THR A 136 -18.63 -17.96 10.49
N PRO A 137 -18.31 -17.12 11.48
CA PRO A 137 -17.26 -17.44 12.46
C PRO A 137 -17.46 -18.78 13.15
N LYS A 138 -18.72 -19.15 13.45
CA LYS A 138 -19.06 -20.45 14.06
C LYS A 138 -18.72 -21.61 13.11
N GLN A 139 -19.17 -21.54 11.87
CA GLN A 139 -18.84 -22.53 10.84
C GLN A 139 -17.33 -22.65 10.62
N PHE A 140 -16.62 -21.51 10.60
CA PHE A 140 -15.17 -21.49 10.41
C PHE A 140 -14.45 -22.20 11.57
N ARG A 141 -14.90 -22.04 12.81
CA ARG A 141 -14.37 -22.75 13.99
C ARG A 141 -14.60 -24.26 13.92
N GLU A 142 -15.74 -24.69 13.39
CA GLU A 142 -16.11 -26.11 13.29
C GLU A 142 -15.34 -26.85 12.19
N ILE A 143 -14.73 -26.13 11.25
CA ILE A 143 -13.85 -26.72 10.23
C ILE A 143 -12.49 -27.02 10.90
N GLN A 144 -12.28 -28.29 11.23
CA GLN A 144 -10.95 -28.77 11.62
C GLN A 144 -10.11 -28.96 10.35
N PHE A 145 -9.05 -28.19 10.26
CA PHE A 145 -8.04 -28.37 9.21
C PHE A 145 -7.00 -29.41 9.65
#